data_195b9fda0564d3868833a0777a5f6bc3
#
_entry.id   195b9fda0564d3868833a0777a5f6bc3
#
_cell.length_a   1.000
_cell.length_b   1.000
_cell.length_c   1.000
_cell.angle_alpha   90.00
_cell.angle_beta   90.00
_cell.angle_gamma   90.00
#
_symmetry.space_group_name_H-M   'P 1'
#
loop_
_entity.id
_entity.type
_entity.pdbx_description
1 polymer ?
#
loop_
_entity_poly.entity_id
_entity_poly.type
_entity_poly.pdbx_seq_one_letter_code
_entity_poly.pdbx_strand_id
1 'polypeptide(L)'
;MIIDLGTGDGRAALALAEAEPTTLVIGMDADAASMAETSRRAARTTPRGGRANLVFVVAAAETPPAELIGVADDVRILFPWGSLLRGVLGRDARIARGIAALARPGARVTATVSVTPADGVGGIGALDVATIADAAAGLRRGGLHLTGSRRVDRDEVRATRSTWGRRLLGTAGDRPVWRLEFAFEPRSTEADGRRVPEPAV
;
A
#
# COMPACT_ATOMS: atom_id res chain seq x y z
N MET A 1 -11.85 -3.69 -6.83
CA MET A 1 -11.57 -3.07 -5.51
C MET A 1 -10.13 -2.61 -5.45
N ILE A 2 -9.89 -1.42 -4.88
CA ILE A 2 -8.54 -0.86 -4.69
C ILE A 2 -8.28 -0.71 -3.20
N ILE A 3 -7.09 -1.11 -2.75
CA ILE A 3 -6.62 -0.85 -1.37
C ILE A 3 -5.49 0.18 -1.41
N ASP A 4 -5.69 1.33 -0.75
CA ASP A 4 -4.66 2.34 -0.46
C ASP A 4 -4.05 2.00 0.91
N LEU A 5 -2.92 1.29 0.88
CA LEU A 5 -2.25 0.75 2.06
C LEU A 5 -1.25 1.76 2.63
N GLY A 6 -1.38 2.07 3.91
CA GLY A 6 -0.67 3.19 4.52
C GLY A 6 -1.29 4.52 4.09
N THR A 7 -2.62 4.59 4.09
CA THR A 7 -3.39 5.73 3.54
C THR A 7 -3.16 7.04 4.29
N GLY A 8 -2.59 7.00 5.49
CA GLY A 8 -2.31 8.17 6.32
C GLY A 8 -3.56 8.97 6.60
N ASP A 9 -3.63 10.23 6.13
CA ASP A 9 -4.81 11.09 6.33
C ASP A 9 -6.00 10.76 5.41
N GLY A 10 -5.89 9.75 4.55
CA GLY A 10 -6.94 9.25 3.68
C GLY A 10 -7.32 10.13 2.50
N ARG A 11 -6.64 11.26 2.29
CA ARG A 11 -7.01 12.21 1.21
C ARG A 11 -6.74 11.66 -0.17
N ALA A 12 -5.71 10.83 -0.34
CA ALA A 12 -5.44 10.14 -1.59
C ALA A 12 -6.55 9.11 -1.89
N ALA A 13 -6.95 8.31 -0.90
CA ALA A 13 -8.07 7.37 -1.02
C ALA A 13 -9.38 8.07 -1.36
N LEU A 14 -9.67 9.23 -0.72
CA LEU A 14 -10.86 10.03 -1.01
C LEU A 14 -10.87 10.55 -2.47
N ALA A 15 -9.74 11.07 -2.94
CA ALA A 15 -9.61 11.54 -4.32
C ALA A 15 -9.73 10.39 -5.33
N LEU A 16 -9.20 9.22 -4.98
CA LEU A 16 -9.31 8.02 -5.79
C LEU A 16 -10.77 7.54 -5.89
N ALA A 17 -11.50 7.50 -4.77
CA ALA A 17 -12.91 7.13 -4.76
C ALA A 17 -13.79 8.10 -5.55
N GLU A 18 -13.39 9.37 -5.63
CA GLU A 18 -14.03 10.38 -6.46
C GLU A 18 -13.77 10.15 -7.96
N ALA A 19 -12.54 9.76 -8.32
CA ALA A 19 -12.15 9.49 -9.70
C ALA A 19 -12.71 8.15 -10.23
N GLU A 20 -12.95 7.18 -9.35
CA GLU A 20 -13.36 5.81 -9.65
C GLU A 20 -14.70 5.46 -8.97
N PRO A 21 -15.82 6.12 -9.34
CA PRO A 21 -17.07 6.05 -8.58
C PRO A 21 -17.72 4.66 -8.54
N THR A 22 -17.37 3.76 -9.46
CA THR A 22 -17.86 2.38 -9.52
C THR A 22 -16.95 1.38 -8.83
N THR A 23 -15.80 1.82 -8.33
CA THR A 23 -14.78 0.99 -7.68
C THR A 23 -14.82 1.20 -6.17
N LEU A 24 -14.92 0.11 -5.40
CA LEU A 24 -14.73 0.19 -3.95
C LEU A 24 -13.26 0.51 -3.65
N VAL A 25 -13.04 1.58 -2.91
CA VAL A 25 -11.72 1.99 -2.39
C VAL A 25 -11.68 1.74 -0.90
N ILE A 26 -10.61 1.11 -0.44
CA ILE A 26 -10.35 0.89 0.99
C ILE A 26 -9.07 1.62 1.36
N GLY A 27 -9.17 2.63 2.22
CA GLY A 27 -8.01 3.23 2.88
C GLY A 27 -7.65 2.43 4.12
N MET A 28 -6.47 1.83 4.17
CA MET A 28 -6.01 1.03 5.31
C MET A 28 -4.77 1.64 5.93
N ASP A 29 -4.80 1.84 7.25
CA ASP A 29 -3.65 2.34 8.04
C ASP A 29 -3.72 1.80 9.47
N ALA A 30 -2.56 1.68 10.11
CA ALA A 30 -2.49 1.30 11.52
C ALA A 30 -2.86 2.47 12.46
N ASP A 31 -2.76 3.72 11.99
CA ASP A 31 -3.08 4.92 12.76
C ASP A 31 -4.52 5.40 12.49
N ALA A 32 -5.44 5.00 13.36
CA ALA A 32 -6.83 5.43 13.32
C ALA A 32 -7.00 6.95 13.40
N ALA A 33 -6.15 7.64 14.16
CA ALA A 33 -6.27 9.08 14.39
C ALA A 33 -6.00 9.87 13.09
N SER A 34 -5.01 9.45 12.31
CA SER A 34 -4.71 10.08 11.02
C SER A 34 -5.88 10.03 10.05
N MET A 35 -6.64 8.92 10.00
CA MET A 35 -7.77 8.72 9.09
C MET A 35 -9.07 9.39 9.53
N ALA A 36 -9.20 9.77 10.81
CA ALA A 36 -10.48 10.10 11.45
C ALA A 36 -11.26 11.22 10.76
N GLU A 37 -10.59 12.28 10.31
CA GLU A 37 -11.26 13.41 9.63
C GLU A 37 -11.82 12.99 8.28
N THR A 38 -10.99 12.31 7.46
CA THR A 38 -11.40 11.89 6.10
C THR A 38 -12.44 10.79 6.15
N SER A 39 -12.36 9.87 7.10
CA SER A 39 -13.38 8.84 7.34
C SER A 39 -14.74 9.45 7.66
N ARG A 40 -14.79 10.42 8.58
CA ARG A 40 -16.04 11.16 8.88
C ARG A 40 -16.57 11.94 7.67
N ARG A 41 -15.69 12.49 6.83
CA ARG A 41 -16.10 13.14 5.59
C ARG A 41 -16.67 12.13 4.59
N ALA A 42 -16.03 11.00 4.38
CA ALA A 42 -16.47 9.95 3.47
C ALA A 42 -17.86 9.40 3.84
N ALA A 43 -18.15 9.28 5.14
CA ALA A 43 -19.44 8.80 5.67
C ALA A 43 -20.62 9.78 5.49
N ARG A 44 -20.38 11.01 5.02
CA ARG A 44 -21.47 11.96 4.75
C ARG A 44 -22.27 11.52 3.53
N THR A 45 -23.44 12.17 3.33
CA THR A 45 -24.19 12.02 2.07
C THR A 45 -23.38 12.60 0.89
N THR A 46 -23.58 12.05 -0.30
CA THR A 46 -22.87 12.50 -1.50
C THR A 46 -22.95 14.02 -1.75
N PRO A 47 -24.12 14.70 -1.59
CA PRO A 47 -24.19 16.16 -1.72
C PRO A 47 -23.34 16.93 -0.71
N ARG A 48 -22.99 16.32 0.42
CA ARG A 48 -22.12 16.89 1.46
C ARG A 48 -20.67 16.43 1.34
N GLY A 49 -20.26 15.87 0.17
CA GLY A 49 -18.91 15.44 -0.12
C GLY A 49 -18.57 14.02 0.38
N GLY A 50 -19.58 13.22 0.76
CA GLY A 50 -19.42 11.81 1.09
C GLY A 50 -19.11 10.95 -0.13
N ARG A 51 -18.59 9.76 0.11
CA ARG A 51 -18.26 8.76 -0.93
C ARG A 51 -18.71 7.39 -0.46
N ALA A 52 -19.80 6.90 -1.02
CA ALA A 52 -20.37 5.59 -0.67
C ALA A 52 -19.45 4.41 -1.04
N ASN A 53 -18.53 4.64 -1.96
CA ASN A 53 -17.54 3.68 -2.42
C ASN A 53 -16.18 3.80 -1.69
N LEU A 54 -16.11 4.47 -0.53
CA LEU A 54 -14.89 4.61 0.28
C LEU A 54 -15.12 4.12 1.69
N VAL A 55 -14.27 3.19 2.14
CA VAL A 55 -14.26 2.65 3.50
C VAL A 55 -12.84 2.82 4.06
N PHE A 56 -12.75 3.06 5.37
CA PHE A 56 -11.47 3.08 6.08
C PHE A 56 -11.39 1.91 7.07
N VAL A 57 -10.22 1.25 7.09
CA VAL A 57 -9.93 0.10 7.94
C VAL A 57 -8.68 0.38 8.77
N VAL A 58 -8.80 0.21 10.07
CA VAL A 58 -7.65 0.31 11.00
C VAL A 58 -6.98 -1.06 11.08
N ALA A 59 -5.84 -1.21 10.43
CA ALA A 59 -5.05 -2.45 10.50
C ALA A 59 -3.60 -2.20 10.08
N ALA A 60 -2.69 -2.99 10.64
CA ALA A 60 -1.29 -2.99 10.24
C ALA A 60 -1.06 -3.88 9.01
N ALA A 61 -0.10 -3.49 8.18
CA ALA A 61 0.19 -4.21 6.93
C ALA A 61 0.64 -5.66 7.17
N GLU A 62 1.31 -5.94 8.28
CA GLU A 62 1.75 -7.29 8.68
C GLU A 62 0.63 -8.22 9.14
N THR A 63 -0.53 -7.68 9.49
CA THR A 63 -1.69 -8.42 10.00
C THR A 63 -2.99 -7.88 9.37
N PRO A 64 -3.13 -7.98 8.04
CA PRO A 64 -4.35 -7.53 7.39
C PRO A 64 -5.55 -8.36 7.87
N PRO A 65 -6.76 -7.75 7.95
CA PRO A 65 -8.00 -8.47 8.27
C PRO A 65 -8.24 -9.64 7.31
N ALA A 66 -8.80 -10.73 7.82
CA ALA A 66 -9.07 -11.93 7.03
C ALA A 66 -9.97 -11.65 5.82
N GLU A 67 -10.91 -10.72 5.98
CA GLU A 67 -11.87 -10.28 4.97
C GLU A 67 -11.21 -9.55 3.79
N LEU A 68 -9.98 -9.07 3.96
CA LEU A 68 -9.21 -8.37 2.92
C LEU A 68 -8.17 -9.26 2.25
N ILE A 69 -8.05 -10.52 2.65
CA ILE A 69 -7.09 -11.44 2.05
C ILE A 69 -7.55 -11.88 0.65
N GLY A 70 -6.69 -11.63 -0.35
CA GLY A 70 -6.90 -12.09 -1.72
C GLY A 70 -8.03 -11.39 -2.48
N VAL A 71 -8.43 -10.18 -2.08
CA VAL A 71 -9.61 -9.51 -2.66
C VAL A 71 -9.28 -8.26 -3.48
N ALA A 72 -8.12 -7.66 -3.31
CA ALA A 72 -7.76 -6.43 -4.02
C ALA A 72 -7.39 -6.68 -5.49
N ASP A 73 -7.97 -5.90 -6.39
CA ASP A 73 -7.55 -5.80 -7.80
C ASP A 73 -6.29 -4.95 -7.97
N ASP A 74 -6.12 -3.98 -7.06
CA ASP A 74 -5.01 -3.04 -7.08
C ASP A 74 -4.65 -2.68 -5.63
N VAL A 75 -3.39 -2.89 -5.25
CA VAL A 75 -2.84 -2.44 -3.96
C VAL A 75 -1.88 -1.31 -4.26
N ARG A 76 -2.18 -0.13 -3.72
CA ARG A 76 -1.37 1.08 -3.88
C ARG A 76 -0.76 1.47 -2.54
N ILE A 77 0.52 1.81 -2.57
CA ILE A 77 1.27 2.27 -1.41
C ILE A 77 1.90 3.60 -1.78
N LEU A 78 1.46 4.68 -1.12
CA LEU A 78 1.90 6.03 -1.47
C LEU A 78 2.77 6.62 -0.37
N PHE A 79 4.06 6.83 -0.68
CA PHE A 79 5.02 7.45 0.22
C PHE A 79 5.04 6.80 1.62
N PRO A 80 5.22 5.45 1.68
CA PRO A 80 5.25 4.72 2.93
C PRO A 80 6.35 5.25 3.85
N TRP A 81 6.10 5.15 5.16
CA TRP A 81 7.03 5.53 6.20
C TRP A 81 7.16 4.41 7.25
N GLY A 82 8.17 4.52 8.13
CA GLY A 82 8.33 3.59 9.26
C GLY A 82 8.42 2.12 8.85
N SER A 83 7.56 1.29 9.44
CA SER A 83 7.53 -0.16 9.20
C SER A 83 7.12 -0.52 7.79
N LEU A 84 6.12 0.17 7.23
CA LEU A 84 5.64 -0.08 5.87
C LEU A 84 6.74 0.19 4.82
N LEU A 85 7.52 1.25 4.99
CA LEU A 85 8.68 1.52 4.13
C LEU A 85 9.71 0.38 4.19
N ARG A 86 10.01 -0.14 5.39
CA ARG A 86 10.92 -1.30 5.52
C ARG A 86 10.38 -2.53 4.79
N GLY A 87 9.07 -2.78 4.85
CA GLY A 87 8.42 -3.86 4.10
C GLY A 87 8.56 -3.71 2.60
N VAL A 88 8.23 -2.53 2.07
CA VAL A 88 8.33 -2.19 0.64
C VAL A 88 9.78 -2.29 0.11
N LEU A 89 10.76 -2.01 0.97
CA LEU A 89 12.18 -2.14 0.64
C LEU A 89 12.79 -3.49 1.06
N GLY A 90 11.97 -4.52 1.30
CA GLY A 90 12.42 -5.89 1.55
C GLY A 90 13.15 -6.10 2.88
N ARG A 91 13.08 -5.15 3.81
CA ARG A 91 13.76 -5.22 5.12
C ARG A 91 12.88 -5.83 6.22
N ASP A 92 11.59 -6.05 5.96
CA ASP A 92 10.67 -6.81 6.81
C ASP A 92 9.79 -7.72 5.95
N ALA A 93 10.09 -9.01 5.97
CA ALA A 93 9.39 -10.02 5.19
C ALA A 93 7.94 -10.26 5.67
N ARG A 94 7.61 -9.92 6.93
CA ARG A 94 6.24 -10.05 7.44
C ARG A 94 5.33 -9.02 6.78
N ILE A 95 5.80 -7.79 6.67
CA ILE A 95 5.06 -6.71 6.01
C ILE A 95 4.93 -7.00 4.50
N ALA A 96 6.02 -7.42 3.85
CA ALA A 96 5.97 -7.82 2.44
C ALA A 96 4.95 -8.94 2.21
N ARG A 97 4.86 -9.92 3.12
CA ARG A 97 3.85 -11.00 3.08
C ARG A 97 2.44 -10.48 3.27
N GLY A 98 2.23 -9.53 4.17
CA GLY A 98 0.92 -8.91 4.37
C GLY A 98 0.47 -8.11 3.15
N ILE A 99 1.38 -7.35 2.51
CA ILE A 99 1.10 -6.66 1.25
C ILE A 99 0.67 -7.67 0.17
N ALA A 100 1.44 -8.75 -0.02
CA ALA A 100 1.13 -9.79 -1.00
C ALA A 100 -0.22 -10.46 -0.71
N ALA A 101 -0.55 -10.66 0.56
CA ALA A 101 -1.78 -11.33 0.98
C ALA A 101 -3.06 -10.55 0.62
N LEU A 102 -3.01 -9.23 0.51
CA LEU A 102 -4.17 -8.41 0.12
C LEU A 102 -4.57 -8.60 -1.34
N ALA A 103 -3.62 -8.90 -2.20
CA ALA A 103 -3.80 -8.94 -3.65
C ALA A 103 -4.43 -10.25 -4.10
N ARG A 104 -5.45 -10.20 -4.98
CA ARG A 104 -5.96 -11.39 -5.66
C ARG A 104 -5.05 -11.81 -6.82
N PRO A 105 -5.10 -13.05 -7.29
CA PRO A 105 -4.35 -13.46 -8.48
C PRO A 105 -4.55 -12.50 -9.66
N GLY A 106 -3.44 -12.04 -10.25
CA GLY A 106 -3.46 -11.07 -11.35
C GLY A 106 -3.64 -9.61 -10.94
N ALA A 107 -3.71 -9.31 -9.63
CA ALA A 107 -3.79 -7.94 -9.15
C ALA A 107 -2.50 -7.16 -9.41
N ARG A 108 -2.63 -5.84 -9.47
CA ARG A 108 -1.51 -4.90 -9.51
C ARG A 108 -1.11 -4.52 -8.09
N VAL A 109 0.18 -4.55 -7.80
CA VAL A 109 0.75 -4.03 -6.55
C VAL A 109 1.82 -3.00 -6.87
N THR A 110 1.67 -1.79 -6.38
CA THR A 110 2.59 -0.69 -6.67
C THR A 110 2.93 0.11 -5.42
N ALA A 111 4.17 0.62 -5.36
CA ALA A 111 4.56 1.58 -4.34
C ALA A 111 5.22 2.82 -4.97
N THR A 112 4.84 4.00 -4.51
CA THR A 112 5.52 5.26 -4.82
C THR A 112 6.34 5.65 -3.61
N VAL A 113 7.67 5.70 -3.77
CA VAL A 113 8.61 5.82 -2.65
C VAL A 113 9.59 6.97 -2.90
N SER A 114 9.91 7.70 -1.85
CA SER A 114 10.96 8.71 -1.89
C SER A 114 11.71 8.69 -0.57
N VAL A 115 13.01 8.42 -0.63
CA VAL A 115 13.91 8.44 0.52
C VAL A 115 15.21 9.14 0.14
N THR A 116 15.68 10.00 1.02
CA THR A 116 16.96 10.69 0.94
C THR A 116 17.74 10.49 2.23
N PRO A 117 19.05 10.69 2.26
CA PRO A 117 19.84 10.61 3.49
C PRO A 117 19.33 11.54 4.59
N ALA A 118 18.78 12.70 4.23
CA ALA A 118 18.25 13.68 5.17
C ALA A 118 17.01 13.19 5.94
N ASP A 119 16.35 12.14 5.48
CA ASP A 119 15.17 11.58 6.16
C ASP A 119 15.54 10.76 7.40
N GLY A 120 16.80 10.42 7.62
CA GLY A 120 17.25 9.71 8.81
C GLY A 120 16.63 8.32 9.00
N VAL A 121 16.17 7.69 7.92
CA VAL A 121 15.56 6.36 8.00
C VAL A 121 16.67 5.34 8.21
N GLY A 122 16.76 4.79 9.41
CA GLY A 122 17.86 3.94 9.85
C GLY A 122 18.21 2.83 8.86
N GLY A 123 19.45 2.83 8.38
CA GLY A 123 19.99 1.86 7.44
C GLY A 123 19.48 1.96 6.00
N ILE A 124 18.72 3.01 5.65
CA ILE A 124 18.29 3.30 4.27
C ILE A 124 18.92 4.63 3.85
N GLY A 125 19.82 4.58 2.87
CA GLY A 125 20.41 5.76 2.26
C GLY A 125 19.50 6.40 1.21
N ALA A 126 20.10 7.10 0.23
CA ALA A 126 19.34 7.57 -0.92
C ALA A 126 18.72 6.37 -1.66
N LEU A 127 17.48 6.51 -2.08
CA LEU A 127 16.84 5.49 -2.91
C LEU A 127 17.33 5.67 -4.35
N ASP A 128 18.10 4.69 -4.82
CA ASP A 128 18.64 4.59 -6.16
C ASP A 128 18.41 3.18 -6.74
N VAL A 129 18.88 2.95 -7.97
CA VAL A 129 18.73 1.67 -8.66
C VAL A 129 19.36 0.51 -7.88
N ALA A 130 20.53 0.73 -7.26
CA ALA A 130 21.24 -0.31 -6.51
C ALA A 130 20.47 -0.67 -5.24
N THR A 131 20.05 0.32 -4.46
CA THR A 131 19.24 0.13 -3.25
C THR A 131 17.91 -0.59 -3.55
N ILE A 132 17.27 -0.27 -4.70
CA ILE A 132 16.05 -0.93 -5.15
C ILE A 132 16.33 -2.39 -5.53
N ALA A 133 17.44 -2.66 -6.23
CA ALA A 133 17.83 -4.02 -6.59
C ALA A 133 18.14 -4.88 -5.36
N ASP A 134 18.81 -4.33 -4.36
CA ASP A 134 19.10 -5.00 -3.09
C ASP A 134 17.81 -5.38 -2.32
N ALA A 135 16.76 -4.59 -2.44
CA ALA A 135 15.46 -4.89 -1.83
C ALA A 135 14.83 -6.18 -2.35
N ALA A 136 15.13 -6.57 -3.59
CA ALA A 136 14.47 -7.68 -4.28
C ALA A 136 14.62 -9.03 -3.54
N ALA A 137 15.80 -9.30 -2.92
CA ALA A 137 16.01 -10.55 -2.17
C ALA A 137 15.15 -10.62 -0.90
N GLY A 138 14.97 -9.47 -0.22
CA GLY A 138 14.12 -9.39 0.97
C GLY A 138 12.63 -9.48 0.65
N LEU A 139 12.21 -8.86 -0.43
CA LEU A 139 10.83 -8.91 -0.93
C LEU A 139 10.41 -10.34 -1.26
N ARG A 140 11.26 -11.11 -1.96
CA ARG A 140 10.98 -12.53 -2.28
C ARG A 140 10.71 -13.38 -1.05
N ARG A 141 11.41 -13.16 0.07
CA ARG A 141 11.10 -13.85 1.34
C ARG A 141 9.70 -13.60 1.87
N GLY A 142 9.10 -12.47 1.48
CA GLY A 142 7.70 -12.11 1.79
C GLY A 142 6.71 -12.48 0.68
N GLY A 143 7.15 -13.14 -0.40
CA GLY A 143 6.28 -13.50 -1.53
C GLY A 143 6.01 -12.36 -2.50
N LEU A 144 6.76 -11.24 -2.43
CA LEU A 144 6.71 -10.15 -3.39
C LEU A 144 7.93 -10.20 -4.31
N HIS A 145 7.70 -10.03 -5.60
CA HIS A 145 8.74 -9.98 -6.63
C HIS A 145 8.74 -8.60 -7.27
N LEU A 146 9.84 -7.86 -7.14
CA LEU A 146 10.01 -6.59 -7.84
C LEU A 146 10.10 -6.88 -9.36
N THR A 147 9.17 -6.35 -10.13
CA THR A 147 9.06 -6.53 -11.60
C THR A 147 9.45 -5.30 -12.36
N GLY A 148 9.40 -4.14 -11.75
CA GLY A 148 9.75 -2.88 -12.37
C GLY A 148 10.06 -1.78 -11.38
N SER A 149 10.90 -0.85 -11.80
CA SER A 149 11.14 0.40 -11.08
C SER A 149 11.40 1.51 -12.06
N ARG A 150 10.85 2.70 -11.82
CA ARG A 150 11.09 3.89 -12.62
C ARG A 150 11.03 5.17 -11.80
N ARG A 151 11.65 6.20 -12.31
CA ARG A 151 11.49 7.55 -11.75
C ARG A 151 10.10 8.07 -12.06
N VAL A 152 9.58 8.86 -11.14
CA VAL A 152 8.27 9.52 -11.22
C VAL A 152 8.52 11.01 -11.28
N ASP A 153 7.85 11.70 -12.18
CA ASP A 153 7.92 13.15 -12.30
C ASP A 153 7.01 13.87 -11.29
N ARG A 154 7.14 15.20 -11.26
CA ARG A 154 6.38 16.03 -10.30
C ARG A 154 4.88 16.02 -10.57
N ASP A 155 4.45 15.88 -11.80
CA ASP A 155 3.03 15.89 -12.16
C ASP A 155 2.37 14.57 -11.81
N GLU A 156 3.06 13.44 -12.00
CA GLU A 156 2.61 12.13 -11.51
C GLU A 156 2.48 12.13 -9.96
N VAL A 157 3.44 12.74 -9.24
CA VAL A 157 3.35 12.87 -7.78
C VAL A 157 2.13 13.71 -7.38
N ARG A 158 1.87 14.83 -8.06
CA ARG A 158 0.68 15.68 -7.82
C ARG A 158 -0.62 14.91 -8.08
N ALA A 159 -0.63 14.11 -9.13
CA ALA A 159 -1.79 13.29 -9.52
C ALA A 159 -2.20 12.27 -8.44
N THR A 160 -1.26 11.81 -7.58
CA THR A 160 -1.59 10.92 -6.46
C THR A 160 -2.51 11.58 -5.42
N ARG A 161 -2.59 12.89 -5.38
CA ARG A 161 -3.32 13.68 -4.35
C ARG A 161 -2.87 13.40 -2.91
N SER A 162 -1.76 12.69 -2.72
CA SER A 162 -1.18 12.42 -1.41
C SER A 162 -0.71 13.71 -0.72
N THR A 163 -1.03 13.86 0.55
CA THR A 163 -0.54 14.99 1.38
C THR A 163 0.98 14.94 1.53
N TRP A 164 1.55 13.75 1.72
CA TRP A 164 3.00 13.56 1.74
C TRP A 164 3.64 13.89 0.40
N GLY A 165 3.09 13.41 -0.71
CA GLY A 165 3.56 13.76 -2.06
C GLY A 165 3.64 15.27 -2.27
N ARG A 166 2.60 16.02 -1.86
CA ARG A 166 2.59 17.49 -1.94
C ARG A 166 3.68 18.14 -1.07
N ARG A 167 3.87 17.66 0.16
CA ARG A 167 4.93 18.16 1.06
C ARG A 167 6.32 17.93 0.47
N LEU A 168 6.57 16.73 -0.08
CA LEU A 168 7.85 16.40 -0.70
C LEU A 168 8.16 17.27 -1.93
N LEU A 169 7.14 17.65 -2.71
CA LEU A 169 7.30 18.57 -3.84
C LEU A 169 7.60 20.02 -3.41
N GLY A 170 7.23 20.40 -2.20
CA GLY A 170 7.47 21.72 -1.62
C GLY A 170 8.87 21.88 -1.00
N THR A 171 9.61 20.80 -0.79
CA THR A 171 11.00 20.87 -0.29
C THR A 171 11.93 21.31 -1.41
N ALA A 172 12.85 22.24 -1.10
CA ALA A 172 13.87 22.68 -2.05
C ALA A 172 14.80 21.51 -2.41
N GLY A 173 14.97 21.25 -3.71
CA GLY A 173 15.87 20.21 -4.21
C GLY A 173 15.18 19.19 -5.13
N ASP A 174 15.98 18.50 -5.93
CA ASP A 174 15.54 17.42 -6.82
C ASP A 174 15.43 16.10 -6.03
N ARG A 175 14.38 15.99 -5.23
CA ARG A 175 14.13 14.80 -4.44
C ARG A 175 13.68 13.64 -5.34
N PRO A 176 14.41 12.51 -5.37
CA PRO A 176 14.05 11.38 -6.21
C PRO A 176 12.77 10.71 -5.73
N VAL A 177 11.82 10.51 -6.64
CA VAL A 177 10.63 9.70 -6.42
C VAL A 177 10.67 8.51 -7.36
N TRP A 178 10.40 7.32 -6.84
CA TRP A 178 10.40 6.08 -7.57
C TRP A 178 9.03 5.41 -7.49
N ARG A 179 8.58 4.85 -8.60
CA ARG A 179 7.49 3.89 -8.63
C ARG A 179 8.07 2.50 -8.75
N LEU A 180 7.68 1.64 -7.82
CA LEU A 180 8.02 0.23 -7.78
C LEU A 180 6.78 -0.57 -8.15
N GLU A 181 6.96 -1.62 -8.94
CA GLU A 181 5.91 -2.54 -9.38
C GLU A 181 6.28 -3.94 -8.90
N PHE A 182 5.28 -4.67 -8.41
CA PHE A 182 5.49 -5.99 -7.83
C PHE A 182 4.53 -7.01 -8.45
N ALA A 183 5.06 -8.22 -8.69
CA ALA A 183 4.28 -9.45 -8.75
C ALA A 183 4.28 -10.12 -7.37
N PHE A 184 3.38 -11.07 -7.16
CA PHE A 184 3.33 -11.87 -5.94
C PHE A 184 2.98 -13.32 -6.27
N GLU A 185 3.43 -14.23 -5.41
CA GLU A 185 3.03 -15.65 -5.50
C GLU A 185 1.71 -15.80 -4.73
N PRO A 186 0.63 -16.25 -5.39
CA PRO A 186 -0.59 -16.61 -4.68
C PRO A 186 -0.24 -17.67 -3.64
N ARG A 187 -0.76 -17.54 -2.41
CA ARG A 187 -0.66 -18.65 -1.46
C ARG A 187 -1.31 -19.88 -2.09
N SER A 188 -0.54 -20.96 -2.25
CA SER A 188 -1.12 -22.26 -2.50
C SER A 188 -2.02 -22.59 -1.30
N THR A 189 -3.30 -22.80 -1.56
CA THR A 189 -4.33 -23.18 -0.57
C THR A 189 -4.13 -24.62 -0.06
N GLU A 190 -2.97 -25.23 -0.30
CA GLU A 190 -2.69 -26.65 0.01
C GLU A 190 -1.92 -26.84 1.32
N ALA A 191 -2.25 -26.18 2.40
CA ALA A 191 -1.64 -26.49 3.69
C ALA A 191 -2.55 -26.29 4.91
N ASP A 192 -3.85 -26.46 4.81
CA ASP A 192 -4.70 -26.70 6.00
C ASP A 192 -5.58 -27.94 5.77
N GLY A 193 -4.89 -29.09 5.67
CA GLY A 193 -5.50 -30.42 5.65
C GLY A 193 -6.14 -30.76 7.00
N ARG A 194 -7.10 -30.01 7.47
CA ARG A 194 -8.05 -30.46 8.48
C ARG A 194 -9.02 -31.41 7.78
N ARG A 195 -8.71 -32.71 7.86
CA ARG A 195 -9.69 -33.76 7.66
C ARG A 195 -10.86 -33.46 8.58
N VAL A 196 -12.00 -33.14 7.99
CA VAL A 196 -13.28 -33.20 8.69
C VAL A 196 -13.48 -34.66 9.06
N PRO A 197 -13.66 -35.05 10.35
CA PRO A 197 -13.97 -36.43 10.68
C PRO A 197 -15.33 -36.77 10.10
N GLU A 198 -15.40 -37.89 9.37
CA GLU A 198 -16.62 -38.49 8.87
C GLU A 198 -17.56 -38.78 10.04
N PRO A 199 -18.88 -38.45 9.97
CA PRO A 199 -19.80 -38.84 11.02
C PRO A 199 -19.90 -40.35 11.07
N ALA A 200 -19.68 -40.93 12.24
CA ALA A 200 -19.90 -42.34 12.49
C ALA A 200 -21.40 -42.65 12.31
N VAL A 201 -21.72 -43.67 11.52
CA VAL A 201 -23.01 -44.28 11.34
C VAL A 201 -23.40 -45.11 12.58
#